data_d82c9f8acafaa541970588ff76bae389
#
_entry.id   d82c9f8acafaa541970588ff76bae389
#
_cell.length_a   1.000
_cell.length_b   1.000
_cell.length_c   1.000
_cell.angle_alpha   90.00
_cell.angle_beta   90.00
_cell.angle_gamma   90.00
#
_symmetry.space_group_name_H-M   'P 1'
#
loop_
_entity.id
_entity.type
_entity.pdbx_description
1 polymer ?
#
loop_
_entity_poly.entity_id
_entity_poly.type
_entity_poly.pdbx_seq_one_letter_code
_entity_poly.pdbx_strand_id
1 'polypeptide(L)'
;MRVLKTSMASDLPYSVSVAAGRELTRASSGAFLEEAVRAIPGIQIQNRFNMAVGERISIRGHGPRAQFGIRGIRVLLDGIPATLPDGQSTIDHLDLAGLGRVEVLRGPSAALYGNAAGGVLHFRTLDPSGMPAEASARAVGGSNGLLSLQSNVSGTTGAMGYRVGVSRLTYDGYRLNTVANDGSVYGGGTRTVANGSVSLPLGGGTLRIVANGVDLDADNPGSLSQTRLDQGAREAHRFNVISGTGKEVRQGQTGISWIGDVGEWDAEIATWGIRRELVNPIPGRVVDVNRNAGGARAIFNRGVDFAEGTLAIGGGVEGELQRDRRFNFDNDGGSKGDLSLWQIERVSNGAAFVQGRVDMRAGVTFLAGVRYDRTRFKNEDKFVTIDDPDESGARVMDALSPSAGFVIDAGDDFEVFASVASSFETPTTTELVNQVSGAGGFNPALEPQKGFTVEGGLRGRLSADATLEVTLFQTKLEGELVPFEVPSDPGRTYFQNAGQSLHRGWEVAADTRLSTSVALRVAYTRVNASFEEFRTDDKDYSGNRVPGLAPRRLDALLQADIGAGFFEARGLWQDEVPVDNGGAFASPSHFLMEGRVGLDQFDAGGLLVTPFVAVSNVFDVTYN
;
A
#
# COMPACT_ATOMS: atom_id res chain seq x y z
N MET A 1 9.37 9.45 -6.30
CA MET A 1 10.41 10.25 -5.64
C MET A 1 11.76 9.83 -6.22
N ARG A 2 12.47 10.71 -6.85
CA ARG A 2 13.81 10.40 -7.40
C ARG A 2 14.83 11.06 -6.48
N VAL A 3 15.43 10.33 -5.58
CA VAL A 3 16.55 10.87 -4.78
C VAL A 3 17.80 11.05 -5.64
N LEU A 4 17.94 10.25 -6.70
CA LEU A 4 18.94 10.42 -7.73
C LEU A 4 18.28 10.42 -9.11
N LYS A 5 18.71 11.32 -10.00
CA LYS A 5 18.17 11.44 -11.37
C LYS A 5 18.41 10.15 -12.15
N THR A 6 17.36 9.63 -12.81
CA THR A 6 17.40 8.54 -13.79
C THR A 6 18.18 7.29 -13.39
N SER A 7 17.74 6.59 -12.33
CA SER A 7 18.13 5.19 -12.19
C SER A 7 17.10 4.32 -12.90
N MET A 8 17.51 3.47 -13.83
CA MET A 8 16.70 2.33 -14.25
C MET A 8 16.56 1.38 -13.04
N ALA A 9 15.57 0.50 -13.04
CA ALA A 9 15.45 -0.50 -11.98
C ALA A 9 16.71 -1.37 -11.88
N SER A 10 17.36 -1.63 -13.01
CA SER A 10 18.64 -2.34 -13.12
C SER A 10 19.81 -1.66 -12.41
N ASP A 11 19.78 -0.36 -12.23
CA ASP A 11 20.90 0.38 -11.64
C ASP A 11 20.86 0.45 -10.11
N LEU A 12 19.84 -0.13 -9.48
CA LEU A 12 19.60 -0.02 -8.05
C LEU A 12 20.01 -1.31 -7.32
N PRO A 13 20.70 -1.24 -6.17
CA PRO A 13 21.11 -2.43 -5.41
C PRO A 13 19.98 -3.03 -4.58
N TYR A 14 18.76 -3.01 -5.10
CA TYR A 14 17.55 -3.57 -4.46
C TYR A 14 16.49 -3.93 -5.49
N SER A 15 15.51 -4.71 -5.05
CA SER A 15 14.46 -5.24 -5.92
C SER A 15 13.38 -4.20 -6.23
N VAL A 16 13.14 -3.95 -7.50
CA VAL A 16 12.10 -3.05 -8.01
C VAL A 16 11.27 -3.77 -9.05
N SER A 17 9.95 -3.77 -8.89
CA SER A 17 9.03 -4.26 -9.91
C SER A 17 8.13 -3.14 -10.40
N VAL A 18 7.80 -3.19 -11.69
CA VAL A 18 6.98 -2.18 -12.35
C VAL A 18 5.88 -2.87 -13.13
N ALA A 19 4.62 -2.46 -12.90
CA ALA A 19 3.48 -2.78 -13.75
C ALA A 19 3.03 -1.51 -14.47
N ALA A 20 2.82 -1.55 -15.78
CA ALA A 20 2.45 -0.37 -16.57
C ALA A 20 1.65 -0.71 -17.84
N GLY A 21 0.96 0.29 -18.38
CA GLY A 21 0.29 0.19 -19.67
C GLY A 21 -0.81 -0.86 -19.70
N ARG A 22 -0.81 -1.71 -20.72
CA ARG A 22 -1.83 -2.76 -20.94
C ARG A 22 -1.95 -3.74 -19.76
N GLU A 23 -0.89 -3.96 -19.03
CA GLU A 23 -0.83 -4.82 -17.85
C GLU A 23 -1.79 -4.39 -16.74
N LEU A 24 -1.97 -3.08 -16.58
CA LEU A 24 -2.90 -2.50 -15.61
C LEU A 24 -4.32 -2.36 -16.13
N THR A 25 -4.48 -2.13 -17.43
CA THR A 25 -5.76 -1.71 -18.01
C THR A 25 -6.50 -2.82 -18.73
N ARG A 26 -5.80 -3.85 -19.26
CA ARG A 26 -6.38 -4.92 -20.07
C ARG A 26 -7.33 -5.77 -19.23
N ALA A 27 -8.62 -5.75 -19.59
CA ALA A 27 -9.69 -6.50 -18.93
C ALA A 27 -9.70 -6.41 -17.38
N SER A 28 -9.17 -5.33 -16.80
CA SER A 28 -9.23 -5.08 -15.36
C SER A 28 -10.63 -4.59 -14.99
N SER A 29 -11.17 -4.95 -13.84
CA SER A 29 -12.42 -4.37 -13.33
C SER A 29 -12.22 -2.92 -12.86
N GLY A 30 -10.99 -2.54 -12.51
CA GLY A 30 -10.67 -1.27 -11.85
C GLY A 30 -11.19 -1.19 -10.43
N ALA A 31 -11.62 -2.32 -9.85
CA ALA A 31 -12.22 -2.38 -8.52
C ALA A 31 -11.23 -2.74 -7.42
N PHE A 32 -10.29 -3.66 -7.70
CA PHE A 32 -9.44 -4.28 -6.69
C PHE A 32 -7.95 -4.05 -6.98
N LEU A 33 -7.19 -3.67 -5.94
CA LEU A 33 -5.76 -3.38 -6.04
C LEU A 33 -4.95 -4.62 -6.51
N GLU A 34 -5.39 -5.81 -6.15
CA GLU A 34 -4.73 -7.04 -6.55
C GLU A 34 -4.56 -7.15 -8.07
N GLU A 35 -5.50 -6.59 -8.84
CA GLU A 35 -5.42 -6.56 -10.30
C GLU A 35 -4.25 -5.72 -10.83
N ALA A 36 -3.78 -4.73 -10.06
CA ALA A 36 -2.69 -3.83 -10.45
C ALA A 36 -1.29 -4.36 -10.07
N VAL A 37 -1.19 -5.42 -9.26
CA VAL A 37 0.09 -5.97 -8.77
C VAL A 37 0.23 -7.47 -9.01
N ARG A 38 -0.42 -7.97 -10.07
CA ARG A 38 -0.37 -9.39 -10.46
C ARG A 38 1.05 -9.81 -10.83
N ALA A 39 1.43 -11.02 -10.42
CA ALA A 39 2.74 -11.62 -10.70
C ALA A 39 3.94 -10.73 -10.31
N ILE A 40 3.80 -9.96 -9.23
CA ILE A 40 4.93 -9.24 -8.60
C ILE A 40 5.34 -10.04 -7.36
N PRO A 41 6.62 -10.50 -7.27
CA PRO A 41 7.07 -11.24 -6.09
C PRO A 41 7.17 -10.33 -4.86
N GLY A 42 7.14 -10.93 -3.66
CA GLY A 42 7.32 -10.25 -2.39
C GLY A 42 6.14 -9.42 -1.88
N ILE A 43 5.15 -9.14 -2.73
CA ILE A 43 3.93 -8.44 -2.32
C ILE A 43 2.77 -9.44 -2.17
N GLN A 44 2.02 -9.31 -1.10
CA GLN A 44 0.78 -10.05 -0.87
C GLN A 44 -0.36 -9.07 -0.62
N ILE A 45 -1.42 -9.18 -1.42
CA ILE A 45 -2.67 -8.45 -1.24
C ILE A 45 -3.71 -9.47 -0.77
N GLN A 46 -4.34 -9.19 0.36
CA GLN A 46 -5.48 -9.94 0.85
C GLN A 46 -6.74 -9.12 0.57
N ASN A 47 -7.41 -9.46 -0.53
CA ASN A 47 -8.70 -8.86 -0.87
C ASN A 47 -9.79 -9.56 -0.06
N ARG A 48 -10.43 -8.80 0.81
CA ARG A 48 -11.51 -9.28 1.69
C ARG A 48 -12.90 -9.03 1.13
N PHE A 49 -13.00 -8.43 -0.04
CA PHE A 49 -14.26 -7.98 -0.64
C PHE A 49 -15.10 -7.15 0.34
N ASN A 50 -14.42 -6.33 1.17
CA ASN A 50 -14.99 -5.52 2.22
C ASN A 50 -14.42 -4.11 2.13
N MET A 51 -15.15 -3.20 1.48
CA MET A 51 -14.69 -1.82 1.28
C MET A 51 -14.54 -1.03 2.59
N ALA A 52 -15.28 -1.40 3.63
CA ALA A 52 -15.17 -0.72 4.92
C ALA A 52 -13.83 -0.96 5.60
N VAL A 53 -13.27 -2.17 5.50
CA VAL A 53 -11.97 -2.52 6.06
C VAL A 53 -10.84 -2.28 5.07
N GLY A 54 -11.13 -2.43 3.76
CA GLY A 54 -10.16 -2.33 2.67
C GLY A 54 -9.25 -3.56 2.56
N GLU A 55 -8.31 -3.49 1.65
CA GLU A 55 -7.35 -4.54 1.38
C GLU A 55 -6.19 -4.49 2.39
N ARG A 56 -5.67 -5.67 2.75
CA ARG A 56 -4.46 -5.78 3.56
C ARG A 56 -3.28 -6.00 2.63
N ILE A 57 -2.24 -5.19 2.79
CA ILE A 57 -1.03 -5.26 1.97
C ILE A 57 0.14 -5.64 2.86
N SER A 58 0.94 -6.60 2.38
CA SER A 58 2.22 -6.91 2.99
C SER A 58 3.33 -7.00 1.95
N ILE A 59 4.53 -6.59 2.34
CA ILE A 59 5.75 -6.74 1.57
C ILE A 59 6.79 -7.42 2.46
N ARG A 60 7.24 -8.62 2.08
CA ARG A 60 8.28 -9.40 2.78
C ARG A 60 8.06 -9.56 4.30
N GLY A 61 6.80 -9.62 4.71
CA GLY A 61 6.43 -9.77 6.10
C GLY A 61 6.08 -8.48 6.84
N HIS A 62 6.30 -7.32 6.25
CA HIS A 62 5.83 -6.05 6.81
C HIS A 62 4.39 -5.77 6.39
N GLY A 63 3.60 -5.20 7.29
CA GLY A 63 2.23 -4.75 7.04
C GLY A 63 1.09 -5.72 7.34
N PRO A 64 1.27 -7.06 7.50
CA PRO A 64 0.14 -7.98 7.60
C PRO A 64 -0.69 -7.82 8.88
N ARG A 65 -0.10 -7.22 9.91
CA ARG A 65 -0.72 -7.03 11.23
C ARG A 65 -1.48 -5.72 11.37
N ALA A 66 -1.47 -4.88 10.32
CA ALA A 66 -2.26 -3.66 10.32
C ALA A 66 -3.75 -4.00 10.37
N GLN A 67 -4.43 -3.54 11.40
CA GLN A 67 -5.88 -3.70 11.51
C GLN A 67 -6.61 -2.63 10.69
N PHE A 68 -6.02 -1.45 10.59
CA PHE A 68 -6.59 -0.31 9.88
C PHE A 68 -5.54 0.28 8.95
N GLY A 69 -5.89 0.40 7.66
CA GLY A 69 -4.99 0.93 6.64
C GLY A 69 -3.77 0.04 6.39
N ILE A 70 -2.72 0.65 5.87
CA ILE A 70 -1.45 0.00 5.52
C ILE A 70 -0.38 0.54 6.46
N ARG A 71 0.47 -0.35 6.96
CA ARG A 71 1.53 -0.05 7.91
C ARG A 71 2.87 -0.53 7.38
N GLY A 72 3.95 0.19 7.74
CA GLY A 72 5.31 -0.17 7.35
C GLY A 72 5.59 -0.10 5.84
N ILE A 73 4.68 0.41 5.04
CA ILE A 73 4.81 0.58 3.60
C ILE A 73 4.45 2.03 3.24
N ARG A 74 5.41 2.73 2.63
CA ARG A 74 5.16 4.10 2.13
C ARG A 74 4.33 4.02 0.85
N VAL A 75 3.22 4.72 0.81
CA VAL A 75 2.36 4.81 -0.37
C VAL A 75 2.44 6.22 -0.95
N LEU A 76 2.69 6.31 -2.25
CA LEU A 76 2.73 7.55 -3.01
C LEU A 76 1.71 7.49 -4.13
N LEU A 77 1.03 8.61 -4.38
CA LEU A 77 0.19 8.82 -5.57
C LEU A 77 0.71 10.04 -6.33
N ASP A 78 1.16 9.83 -7.57
CA ASP A 78 1.76 10.89 -8.41
C ASP A 78 2.93 11.64 -7.72
N GLY A 79 3.70 10.95 -6.89
CA GLY A 79 4.81 11.51 -6.12
C GLY A 79 4.41 12.19 -4.80
N ILE A 80 3.11 12.31 -4.52
CA ILE A 80 2.60 12.89 -3.28
C ILE A 80 2.33 11.77 -2.27
N PRO A 81 2.76 11.91 -1.00
CA PRO A 81 2.48 10.91 0.01
C PRO A 81 0.99 10.70 0.27
N ALA A 82 0.53 9.45 0.16
CA ALA A 82 -0.73 8.97 0.71
C ALA A 82 -0.53 8.42 2.13
N THR A 83 0.72 8.13 2.50
CA THR A 83 1.12 7.85 3.88
C THR A 83 1.11 9.14 4.67
N LEU A 84 0.44 9.12 5.80
CA LEU A 84 0.27 10.24 6.71
C LEU A 84 1.48 10.40 7.64
N PRO A 85 1.68 11.56 8.27
CA PRO A 85 2.80 11.79 9.20
C PRO A 85 2.90 10.82 10.37
N ASP A 86 1.78 10.18 10.78
CA ASP A 86 1.76 9.12 11.80
C ASP A 86 2.13 7.73 11.26
N GLY A 87 2.52 7.61 9.98
CA GLY A 87 2.93 6.37 9.34
C GLY A 87 1.77 5.49 8.80
N GLN A 88 0.52 5.90 8.99
CA GLN A 88 -0.62 5.18 8.44
C GLN A 88 -0.86 5.57 6.97
N SER A 89 -1.09 4.57 6.11
CA SER A 89 -1.52 4.81 4.73
C SER A 89 -2.94 4.29 4.51
N THR A 90 -3.68 4.96 3.63
CA THR A 90 -4.97 4.50 3.11
C THR A 90 -4.97 4.59 1.59
N ILE A 91 -5.69 3.69 0.95
CA ILE A 91 -5.81 3.64 -0.51
C ILE A 91 -7.25 3.88 -1.00
N ASP A 92 -8.15 4.28 -0.12
CA ASP A 92 -9.55 4.54 -0.44
C ASP A 92 -9.70 5.50 -1.64
N HIS A 93 -8.78 6.47 -1.76
CA HIS A 93 -8.76 7.52 -2.78
C HIS A 93 -8.04 7.14 -4.08
N LEU A 94 -7.50 5.92 -4.20
CA LEU A 94 -6.90 5.48 -5.46
C LEU A 94 -7.97 5.18 -6.50
N ASP A 95 -7.88 5.83 -7.65
CA ASP A 95 -8.62 5.45 -8.84
C ASP A 95 -7.85 4.34 -9.58
N LEU A 96 -8.14 3.09 -9.23
CA LEU A 96 -7.44 1.93 -9.78
C LEU A 96 -7.60 1.81 -11.29
N ALA A 97 -8.74 2.22 -11.84
CA ALA A 97 -9.00 2.20 -13.26
C ALA A 97 -8.26 3.34 -14.03
N GLY A 98 -7.83 4.37 -13.31
CA GLY A 98 -7.06 5.50 -13.85
C GLY A 98 -5.55 5.37 -13.69
N LEU A 99 -5.03 4.20 -13.24
CA LEU A 99 -3.60 4.00 -13.08
C LEU A 99 -2.91 3.76 -14.42
N GLY A 100 -1.79 4.45 -14.63
CA GLY A 100 -0.87 4.24 -15.76
C GLY A 100 0.36 3.43 -15.40
N ARG A 101 0.78 3.46 -14.12
CA ARG A 101 1.99 2.77 -13.63
C ARG A 101 1.92 2.51 -12.14
N VAL A 102 2.41 1.35 -11.72
CA VAL A 102 2.63 0.96 -10.32
C VAL A 102 4.09 0.53 -10.19
N GLU A 103 4.79 1.12 -9.23
CA GLU A 103 6.16 0.75 -8.88
C GLU A 103 6.16 0.18 -7.47
N VAL A 104 6.77 -0.99 -7.31
CA VAL A 104 6.92 -1.68 -6.03
C VAL A 104 8.40 -1.77 -5.69
N LEU A 105 8.84 -0.97 -4.72
CA LEU A 105 10.21 -1.02 -4.20
C LEU A 105 10.17 -1.88 -2.94
N ARG A 106 10.97 -2.93 -2.90
CA ARG A 106 11.01 -3.90 -1.81
C ARG A 106 12.28 -3.76 -1.00
N GLY A 107 12.20 -4.04 0.29
CA GLY A 107 13.36 -4.14 1.16
C GLY A 107 14.05 -2.81 1.51
N PRO A 108 15.40 -2.78 1.56
CA PRO A 108 16.18 -1.70 2.14
C PRO A 108 16.01 -0.31 1.52
N SER A 109 15.45 -0.24 0.31
CA SER A 109 15.15 1.04 -0.35
C SER A 109 14.24 1.96 0.47
N ALA A 110 13.47 1.35 1.36
CA ALA A 110 12.59 2.06 2.28
C ALA A 110 13.34 3.03 3.21
N ALA A 111 14.61 2.78 3.51
CA ALA A 111 15.41 3.63 4.39
C ALA A 111 15.43 5.11 3.94
N LEU A 112 15.33 5.38 2.65
CA LEU A 112 15.31 6.76 2.12
C LEU A 112 13.92 7.41 2.15
N TYR A 113 12.88 6.63 2.41
CA TYR A 113 11.49 7.10 2.40
C TYR A 113 10.89 7.30 3.81
N GLY A 114 11.70 7.10 4.85
CA GLY A 114 11.29 7.29 6.24
C GLY A 114 10.51 6.08 6.78
N ASN A 115 9.40 6.32 7.45
CA ASN A 115 8.54 5.33 8.11
C ASN A 115 7.98 4.28 7.12
N ALA A 116 8.83 3.39 6.60
CA ALA A 116 8.56 2.46 5.49
C ALA A 116 9.45 1.22 5.56
N ALA A 117 9.36 0.43 6.63
CA ALA A 117 10.22 -0.72 6.87
C ALA A 117 10.12 -1.83 5.81
N GLY A 118 8.93 -2.03 5.21
CA GLY A 118 8.68 -3.08 4.21
C GLY A 118 8.95 -2.66 2.76
N GLY A 119 8.82 -1.37 2.44
CA GLY A 119 8.98 -0.92 1.06
C GLY A 119 8.13 0.28 0.69
N VAL A 120 8.07 0.55 -0.62
CA VAL A 120 7.34 1.67 -1.19
C VAL A 120 6.42 1.18 -2.30
N LEU A 121 5.17 1.64 -2.29
CA LEU A 121 4.20 1.51 -3.38
C LEU A 121 4.00 2.88 -4.00
N HIS A 122 4.42 3.05 -5.24
CA HIS A 122 4.24 4.31 -5.98
C HIS A 122 3.24 4.10 -7.11
N PHE A 123 2.05 4.66 -6.92
CA PHE A 123 1.00 4.70 -7.92
C PHE A 123 1.11 5.97 -8.75
N ARG A 124 1.03 5.83 -10.06
CA ARG A 124 1.00 6.95 -10.98
C ARG A 124 -0.25 6.86 -11.86
N THR A 125 -0.97 7.96 -11.96
CA THR A 125 -2.10 8.07 -12.88
C THR A 125 -1.60 8.08 -14.32
N LEU A 126 -2.51 7.79 -15.26
CA LEU A 126 -2.23 7.90 -16.70
C LEU A 126 -1.67 9.29 -17.02
N ASP A 127 -0.66 9.34 -17.86
CA ASP A 127 -0.14 10.61 -18.37
C ASP A 127 -1.17 11.28 -19.31
N PRO A 128 -1.11 12.60 -19.48
CA PRO A 128 -1.92 13.30 -20.47
C PRO A 128 -1.72 12.73 -21.87
N SER A 129 -2.79 12.63 -22.65
CA SER A 129 -2.73 12.25 -24.05
C SER A 129 -1.89 13.23 -24.87
N GLY A 130 -1.17 12.75 -25.89
CA GLY A 130 -0.48 13.60 -26.87
C GLY A 130 -1.42 14.34 -27.82
N MET A 131 -2.73 14.00 -27.85
CA MET A 131 -3.76 14.66 -28.61
C MET A 131 -4.22 15.95 -27.90
N PRO A 132 -4.78 16.96 -28.63
CA PRO A 132 -5.36 18.13 -28.00
C PRO A 132 -6.48 17.80 -26.99
N ALA A 133 -7.28 16.80 -27.27
CA ALA A 133 -8.26 16.23 -26.36
C ALA A 133 -8.56 14.77 -26.74
N GLU A 134 -8.61 13.91 -25.75
CA GLU A 134 -9.02 12.51 -25.86
C GLU A 134 -9.95 12.19 -24.70
N ALA A 135 -11.09 11.57 -24.98
CA ALA A 135 -12.03 11.13 -23.96
C ALA A 135 -12.16 9.60 -24.00
N SER A 136 -12.23 9.01 -22.83
CA SER A 136 -12.48 7.58 -22.69
C SER A 136 -13.54 7.32 -21.61
N ALA A 137 -14.33 6.29 -21.81
CA ALA A 137 -15.27 5.79 -20.83
C ALA A 137 -15.13 4.27 -20.71
N ARG A 138 -15.38 3.76 -19.51
CA ARG A 138 -15.35 2.35 -19.19
C ARG A 138 -16.53 2.00 -18.30
N ALA A 139 -17.17 0.88 -18.60
CA ALA A 139 -18.24 0.30 -17.80
C ALA A 139 -17.99 -1.18 -17.61
N VAL A 140 -18.02 -1.66 -16.38
CA VAL A 140 -17.85 -3.07 -16.03
C VAL A 140 -18.96 -3.45 -15.07
N GLY A 141 -19.78 -4.44 -15.44
CA GLY A 141 -20.77 -5.08 -14.58
C GLY A 141 -20.31 -6.46 -14.16
N GLY A 142 -20.61 -6.89 -12.94
CA GLY A 142 -20.19 -8.20 -12.43
C GLY A 142 -21.15 -8.80 -11.41
N SER A 143 -20.79 -9.95 -10.85
CA SER A 143 -21.54 -10.60 -9.78
C SER A 143 -21.59 -9.76 -8.51
N ASN A 144 -22.55 -10.09 -7.63
CA ASN A 144 -22.77 -9.42 -6.33
C ASN A 144 -23.01 -7.90 -6.45
N GLY A 145 -23.70 -7.46 -7.51
CA GLY A 145 -24.02 -6.06 -7.76
C GLY A 145 -22.81 -5.19 -8.11
N LEU A 146 -21.68 -5.79 -8.52
CA LEU A 146 -20.52 -5.03 -8.95
C LEU A 146 -20.85 -4.18 -10.19
N LEU A 147 -20.71 -2.88 -10.07
CA LEU A 147 -20.74 -1.93 -11.19
C LEU A 147 -19.60 -0.92 -11.04
N SER A 148 -18.70 -0.92 -12.00
CA SER A 148 -17.58 0.05 -12.08
C SER A 148 -17.76 0.90 -13.32
N LEU A 149 -17.91 2.22 -13.12
CA LEU A 149 -18.03 3.21 -14.18
C LEU A 149 -16.86 4.18 -14.07
N GLN A 150 -16.24 4.49 -15.20
CA GLN A 150 -15.14 5.45 -15.28
C GLN A 150 -15.29 6.35 -16.50
N SER A 151 -14.95 7.61 -16.35
CA SER A 151 -14.78 8.57 -17.44
C SER A 151 -13.46 9.31 -17.25
N ASN A 152 -12.75 9.54 -18.33
CA ASN A 152 -11.49 10.27 -18.33
C ASN A 152 -11.41 11.17 -19.56
N VAL A 153 -10.95 12.40 -19.36
CA VAL A 153 -10.59 13.33 -20.42
C VAL A 153 -9.16 13.77 -20.20
N SER A 154 -8.34 13.68 -21.21
CA SER A 154 -6.95 14.10 -21.16
C SER A 154 -6.51 14.72 -22.48
N GLY A 155 -5.45 15.52 -22.45
CA GLY A 155 -4.91 16.10 -23.65
C GLY A 155 -3.70 16.97 -23.42
N THR A 156 -3.12 17.42 -24.54
CA THR A 156 -2.00 18.37 -24.55
C THR A 156 -2.32 19.53 -25.46
N THR A 157 -2.29 20.75 -24.91
CA THR A 157 -2.50 21.98 -25.66
C THR A 157 -1.29 22.89 -25.52
N GLY A 158 -0.58 23.10 -26.62
CA GLY A 158 0.75 23.71 -26.58
C GLY A 158 1.71 22.86 -25.74
N ALA A 159 2.27 23.44 -24.68
CA ALA A 159 3.16 22.75 -23.75
C ALA A 159 2.46 22.30 -22.45
N MET A 160 1.13 22.55 -22.33
CA MET A 160 0.35 22.17 -21.15
C MET A 160 -0.30 20.81 -21.38
N GLY A 161 0.02 19.84 -20.54
CA GLY A 161 -0.69 18.57 -20.43
C GLY A 161 -1.75 18.64 -19.33
N TYR A 162 -2.92 18.03 -19.57
CA TYR A 162 -3.99 17.96 -18.59
C TYR A 162 -4.71 16.61 -18.59
N ARG A 163 -5.26 16.24 -17.45
CA ARG A 163 -6.11 15.05 -17.28
C ARG A 163 -7.12 15.28 -16.18
N VAL A 164 -8.35 14.82 -16.41
CA VAL A 164 -9.42 14.74 -15.41
C VAL A 164 -10.11 13.40 -15.53
N GLY A 165 -10.31 12.70 -14.44
CA GLY A 165 -10.98 11.42 -14.38
C GLY A 165 -11.96 11.34 -13.21
N VAL A 166 -13.06 10.60 -13.41
CA VAL A 166 -14.04 10.25 -12.37
C VAL A 166 -14.35 8.78 -12.49
N SER A 167 -14.34 8.07 -11.38
CA SER A 167 -14.77 6.68 -11.29
C SER A 167 -15.78 6.48 -10.16
N ARG A 168 -16.74 5.58 -10.38
CA ARG A 168 -17.71 5.14 -9.39
C ARG A 168 -17.76 3.63 -9.37
N LEU A 169 -17.58 3.06 -8.18
CA LEU A 169 -17.67 1.63 -7.91
C LEU A 169 -18.82 1.40 -6.93
N THR A 170 -19.74 0.51 -7.28
CA THR A 170 -20.75 -0.04 -6.37
C THR A 170 -20.58 -1.54 -6.25
N TYR A 171 -20.88 -2.08 -5.09
CA TYR A 171 -20.80 -3.51 -4.80
C TYR A 171 -21.78 -3.83 -3.68
N ASP A 172 -22.70 -4.78 -3.88
CA ASP A 172 -23.73 -5.10 -2.88
C ASP A 172 -23.21 -6.01 -1.76
N GLY A 173 -22.07 -6.69 -2.01
CA GLY A 173 -21.57 -7.72 -1.11
C GLY A 173 -22.23 -9.07 -1.35
N TYR A 174 -21.79 -10.08 -0.60
CA TYR A 174 -22.29 -11.46 -0.71
C TYR A 174 -22.67 -12.08 0.65
N ARG A 175 -22.47 -11.34 1.75
CA ARG A 175 -22.74 -11.84 3.10
C ARG A 175 -24.22 -11.65 3.42
N LEU A 176 -24.90 -12.72 3.85
CA LEU A 176 -26.33 -12.67 4.15
C LEU A 176 -26.60 -11.83 5.39
N ASN A 177 -27.64 -11.00 5.32
CA ASN A 177 -28.11 -10.20 6.45
C ASN A 177 -28.79 -11.11 7.48
N THR A 178 -28.19 -11.25 8.66
CA THR A 178 -28.67 -12.13 9.72
C THR A 178 -29.80 -11.54 10.56
N VAL A 179 -30.14 -10.27 10.35
CA VAL A 179 -31.19 -9.57 11.10
C VAL A 179 -32.48 -9.46 10.30
N ALA A 180 -32.40 -9.13 9.03
CA ALA A 180 -33.55 -8.96 8.17
C ALA A 180 -34.26 -10.30 7.84
N ASN A 181 -33.52 -11.40 7.74
CA ASN A 181 -34.04 -12.75 7.40
C ASN A 181 -34.85 -12.81 6.09
N ASP A 182 -34.60 -11.90 5.15
CA ASP A 182 -35.34 -11.77 3.88
C ASP A 182 -34.48 -12.17 2.67
N GLY A 183 -33.28 -12.70 2.92
CA GLY A 183 -32.30 -13.06 1.89
C GLY A 183 -31.49 -11.86 1.38
N SER A 184 -31.67 -10.68 1.91
CA SER A 184 -30.84 -9.52 1.61
C SER A 184 -29.39 -9.75 2.04
N VAL A 185 -28.46 -8.98 1.44
CA VAL A 185 -27.04 -9.02 1.77
C VAL A 185 -26.64 -7.81 2.62
N TYR A 186 -25.51 -7.93 3.30
CA TYR A 186 -24.88 -6.87 4.09
C TYR A 186 -23.38 -6.88 3.86
N GLY A 187 -22.74 -5.71 3.77
CA GLY A 187 -21.31 -5.58 3.51
C GLY A 187 -21.00 -5.02 2.13
N GLY A 188 -21.98 -4.38 1.52
CA GLY A 188 -21.83 -3.61 0.30
C GLY A 188 -21.20 -2.25 0.51
N GLY A 189 -21.05 -1.50 -0.57
CA GLY A 189 -20.58 -0.12 -0.50
C GLY A 189 -20.52 0.58 -1.84
N THR A 190 -20.33 1.88 -1.76
CA THR A 190 -20.15 2.77 -2.91
C THR A 190 -18.90 3.62 -2.71
N ARG A 191 -18.06 3.68 -3.74
CA ARG A 191 -16.87 4.53 -3.76
C ARG A 191 -16.87 5.37 -5.03
N THR A 192 -16.82 6.69 -4.86
CA THR A 192 -16.65 7.64 -5.97
C THR A 192 -15.31 8.34 -5.81
N VAL A 193 -14.47 8.29 -6.84
CA VAL A 193 -13.16 8.96 -6.87
C VAL A 193 -13.12 9.93 -8.04
N ALA A 194 -12.68 11.16 -7.78
CA ALA A 194 -12.36 12.14 -8.80
C ALA A 194 -10.87 12.49 -8.72
N ASN A 195 -10.21 12.61 -9.85
CA ASN A 195 -8.79 12.96 -9.91
C ASN A 195 -8.50 13.86 -11.10
N GLY A 196 -7.48 14.69 -10.98
CA GLY A 196 -7.04 15.56 -12.06
C GLY A 196 -5.57 15.93 -11.92
N SER A 197 -4.94 16.20 -13.04
CA SER A 197 -3.57 16.73 -13.09
C SER A 197 -3.40 17.73 -14.22
N VAL A 198 -2.53 18.70 -13.97
CA VAL A 198 -2.04 19.65 -14.97
C VAL A 198 -0.53 19.69 -14.89
N SER A 199 0.13 19.67 -16.03
CA SER A 199 1.60 19.82 -16.13
C SER A 199 1.92 20.91 -17.15
N LEU A 200 2.85 21.78 -16.79
CA LEU A 200 3.29 22.89 -17.66
C LEU A 200 4.77 23.23 -17.43
N PRO A 201 5.48 23.68 -18.44
CA PRO A 201 6.85 24.18 -18.30
C PRO A 201 6.85 25.44 -17.42
N LEU A 202 7.79 25.50 -16.48
CA LEU A 202 8.01 26.69 -15.64
C LEU A 202 9.47 26.77 -15.21
N GLY A 203 10.15 27.88 -15.54
CA GLY A 203 11.46 28.23 -15.02
C GLY A 203 12.55 27.17 -15.24
N GLY A 204 12.67 26.61 -16.47
CA GLY A 204 13.65 25.57 -16.78
C GLY A 204 13.26 24.17 -16.29
N GLY A 205 12.05 23.99 -15.80
CA GLY A 205 11.52 22.72 -15.32
C GLY A 205 10.07 22.50 -15.69
N THR A 206 9.45 21.50 -15.05
CA THR A 206 8.04 21.16 -15.19
C THR A 206 7.33 21.34 -13.85
N LEU A 207 6.32 22.19 -13.82
CA LEU A 207 5.36 22.29 -12.73
C LEU A 207 4.25 21.27 -12.97
N ARG A 208 3.92 20.48 -11.96
CA ARG A 208 2.79 19.55 -11.95
C ARG A 208 1.89 19.86 -10.76
N ILE A 209 0.61 19.98 -11.03
CA ILE A 209 -0.45 20.13 -10.02
C ILE A 209 -1.32 18.89 -10.11
N VAL A 210 -1.58 18.25 -8.99
CA VAL A 210 -2.46 17.08 -8.89
C VAL A 210 -3.53 17.33 -7.84
N ALA A 211 -4.74 16.86 -8.10
CA ALA A 211 -5.85 16.87 -7.16
C ALA A 211 -6.58 15.52 -7.21
N ASN A 212 -7.00 15.07 -6.05
CA ASN A 212 -7.73 13.82 -5.90
C ASN A 212 -8.78 13.97 -4.80
N GLY A 213 -9.94 13.33 -4.98
CA GLY A 213 -11.00 13.30 -3.99
C GLY A 213 -11.70 11.95 -3.97
N VAL A 214 -12.17 11.54 -2.80
CA VAL A 214 -12.98 10.32 -2.62
C VAL A 214 -14.16 10.60 -1.70
N ASP A 215 -15.29 10.00 -2.07
CA ASP A 215 -16.47 9.77 -1.24
C ASP A 215 -16.70 8.26 -1.19
N LEU A 216 -16.67 7.68 0.01
CA LEU A 216 -16.84 6.25 0.28
C LEU A 216 -17.86 6.06 1.38
N ASP A 217 -18.82 5.18 1.13
CA ASP A 217 -19.78 4.67 2.12
C ASP A 217 -19.86 3.16 1.96
N ALA A 218 -19.56 2.40 3.03
CA ALA A 218 -19.49 0.95 2.98
C ALA A 218 -19.84 0.29 4.32
N ASP A 219 -20.62 -0.77 4.27
CA ASP A 219 -20.94 -1.62 5.40
C ASP A 219 -19.80 -2.59 5.73
N ASN A 220 -19.66 -2.94 7.01
CA ASN A 220 -18.73 -3.97 7.47
C ASN A 220 -19.48 -5.22 7.96
N PRO A 221 -19.47 -6.32 7.22
CA PRO A 221 -20.18 -7.54 7.59
C PRO A 221 -19.54 -8.30 8.77
N GLY A 222 -18.39 -7.87 9.26
CA GLY A 222 -17.66 -8.51 10.35
C GLY A 222 -17.05 -9.86 9.98
N SER A 223 -16.37 -10.46 10.94
CA SER A 223 -15.69 -11.76 10.80
C SER A 223 -16.58 -12.90 11.25
N LEU A 224 -16.36 -14.10 10.71
CA LEU A 224 -16.98 -15.35 11.16
C LEU A 224 -16.00 -16.14 12.04
N SER A 225 -16.53 -16.90 12.99
CA SER A 225 -15.72 -17.88 13.71
C SER A 225 -15.36 -19.07 12.80
N GLN A 226 -14.28 -19.77 13.12
CA GLN A 226 -13.85 -20.97 12.38
C GLN A 226 -14.98 -21.99 12.26
N THR A 227 -15.72 -22.25 13.35
CA THR A 227 -16.86 -23.17 13.34
C THR A 227 -17.92 -22.80 12.30
N ARG A 228 -18.20 -21.49 12.13
CA ARG A 228 -19.18 -21.03 11.13
C ARG A 228 -18.64 -21.18 9.70
N LEU A 229 -17.36 -20.92 9.51
CA LEU A 229 -16.68 -21.13 8.21
C LEU A 229 -16.69 -22.60 7.80
N ASP A 230 -16.39 -23.51 8.74
CA ASP A 230 -16.41 -24.97 8.51
C ASP A 230 -17.81 -25.47 8.15
N GLN A 231 -18.85 -24.79 8.60
CA GLN A 231 -20.24 -25.05 8.23
C GLN A 231 -20.65 -24.44 6.88
N GLY A 232 -19.73 -23.76 6.17
CA GLY A 232 -20.01 -23.08 4.92
C GLY A 232 -20.87 -21.84 5.07
N ALA A 233 -20.91 -21.23 6.25
CA ALA A 233 -21.72 -20.04 6.52
C ALA A 233 -21.26 -18.84 5.69
N ARG A 234 -22.23 -18.13 5.09
CA ARG A 234 -22.02 -16.88 4.33
C ARG A 234 -22.70 -15.69 5.00
N GLU A 235 -22.97 -15.76 6.28
CA GLU A 235 -23.72 -14.74 7.02
C GLU A 235 -22.81 -13.57 7.42
N ALA A 236 -23.38 -12.36 7.46
CA ALA A 236 -22.78 -11.25 8.18
C ALA A 236 -22.86 -11.52 9.70
N HIS A 237 -21.87 -11.03 10.43
CA HIS A 237 -21.86 -11.19 11.88
C HIS A 237 -22.99 -10.38 12.51
N ARG A 238 -23.87 -11.04 13.29
CA ARG A 238 -25.10 -10.43 13.81
C ARG A 238 -24.88 -9.10 14.55
N PHE A 239 -23.83 -9.01 15.39
CA PHE A 239 -23.53 -7.76 16.10
C PHE A 239 -23.12 -6.64 15.16
N ASN A 240 -22.42 -6.94 14.08
CA ASN A 240 -22.06 -5.95 13.08
C ASN A 240 -23.31 -5.38 12.40
N VAL A 241 -24.25 -6.24 12.02
CA VAL A 241 -25.52 -5.80 11.40
C VAL A 241 -26.35 -4.95 12.37
N ILE A 242 -26.54 -5.41 13.63
CA ILE A 242 -27.30 -4.67 14.64
C ILE A 242 -26.66 -3.32 14.96
N SER A 243 -25.35 -3.27 15.03
CA SER A 243 -24.59 -2.05 15.33
C SER A 243 -24.40 -1.15 14.11
N GLY A 244 -24.95 -1.50 12.94
CA GLY A 244 -24.78 -0.72 11.71
C GLY A 244 -23.32 -0.44 11.40
N THR A 245 -22.44 -1.46 11.55
CA THR A 245 -21.00 -1.23 11.40
C THR A 245 -20.62 -0.93 9.95
N GLY A 246 -19.75 0.03 9.76
CA GLY A 246 -19.35 0.48 8.44
C GLY A 246 -18.24 1.51 8.45
N LYS A 247 -18.05 2.18 7.32
CA LYS A 247 -17.07 3.26 7.16
C LYS A 247 -17.58 4.27 6.15
N GLU A 248 -17.66 5.52 6.57
CA GLU A 248 -17.86 6.67 5.69
C GLU A 248 -16.59 7.49 5.62
N VAL A 249 -16.14 7.84 4.42
CA VAL A 249 -14.94 8.64 4.18
C VAL A 249 -15.21 9.71 3.14
N ARG A 250 -14.86 10.95 3.48
CA ARG A 250 -14.69 12.04 2.51
C ARG A 250 -13.28 12.57 2.61
N GLN A 251 -12.54 12.53 1.50
CA GLN A 251 -11.17 13.03 1.47
C GLN A 251 -10.92 13.85 0.22
N GLY A 252 -10.22 14.96 0.39
CA GLY A 252 -9.60 15.73 -0.67
C GLY A 252 -8.09 15.82 -0.45
N GLN A 253 -7.33 15.67 -1.54
CA GLN A 253 -5.87 15.81 -1.54
C GLN A 253 -5.44 16.66 -2.72
N THR A 254 -4.48 17.54 -2.50
CA THR A 254 -3.86 18.34 -3.55
C THR A 254 -2.35 18.34 -3.36
N GLY A 255 -1.62 18.28 -4.46
CA GLY A 255 -0.16 18.39 -4.48
C GLY A 255 0.31 19.29 -5.62
N ILE A 256 1.40 19.99 -5.37
CA ILE A 256 2.11 20.79 -6.34
C ILE A 256 3.57 20.33 -6.29
N SER A 257 4.13 20.00 -7.43
CA SER A 257 5.55 19.65 -7.56
C SER A 257 6.18 20.37 -8.74
N TRP A 258 7.42 20.81 -8.55
CA TRP A 258 8.25 21.36 -9.61
C TRP A 258 9.53 20.50 -9.71
N ILE A 259 9.86 20.08 -10.91
CA ILE A 259 11.05 19.31 -11.22
C ILE A 259 11.79 20.03 -12.35
N GLY A 260 13.04 20.41 -12.11
CA GLY A 260 13.84 21.13 -13.08
C GLY A 260 15.24 21.40 -12.58
N ASP A 261 15.96 22.22 -13.31
CA ASP A 261 17.36 22.53 -13.03
C ASP A 261 17.49 23.89 -12.30
N VAL A 262 18.29 23.92 -11.24
CA VAL A 262 18.71 25.11 -10.51
C VAL A 262 20.24 25.21 -10.59
N GLY A 263 20.73 25.94 -11.58
CA GLY A 263 22.15 25.96 -11.92
C GLY A 263 22.62 24.56 -12.36
N GLU A 264 23.59 23.99 -11.65
CA GLU A 264 24.12 22.66 -11.94
C GLU A 264 23.43 21.55 -11.11
N TRP A 265 22.37 21.87 -10.42
CA TRP A 265 21.62 20.93 -9.59
C TRP A 265 20.26 20.61 -10.23
N ASP A 266 19.94 19.35 -10.31
CA ASP A 266 18.58 18.90 -10.51
C ASP A 266 17.81 19.07 -9.20
N ALA A 267 16.66 19.73 -9.25
CA ALA A 267 15.84 19.97 -8.08
C ALA A 267 14.43 19.40 -8.23
N GLU A 268 13.92 18.82 -7.15
CA GLU A 268 12.51 18.47 -6.98
C GLU A 268 11.97 19.19 -5.73
N ILE A 269 10.97 20.03 -5.91
CA ILE A 269 10.30 20.73 -4.81
C ILE A 269 8.84 20.36 -4.87
N ALA A 270 8.27 19.90 -3.75
CA ALA A 270 6.87 19.51 -3.68
C ALA A 270 6.23 19.99 -2.39
N THR A 271 4.92 20.30 -2.47
CA THR A 271 4.07 20.56 -1.32
C THR A 271 2.72 19.91 -1.52
N TRP A 272 2.07 19.52 -0.44
CA TRP A 272 0.78 18.85 -0.48
C TRP A 272 -0.09 19.13 0.75
N GLY A 273 -1.38 18.94 0.58
CA GLY A 273 -2.37 19.03 1.64
C GLY A 273 -3.45 17.97 1.48
N ILE A 274 -3.93 17.46 2.61
CA ILE A 274 -4.96 16.42 2.73
C ILE A 274 -5.98 16.89 3.76
N ARG A 275 -7.26 16.82 3.40
CA ARG A 275 -8.37 16.89 4.35
C ARG A 275 -9.16 15.60 4.27
N ARG A 276 -9.37 14.93 5.42
CA ARG A 276 -10.11 13.67 5.54
C ARG A 276 -11.10 13.74 6.69
N GLU A 277 -12.31 13.32 6.40
CA GLU A 277 -13.38 13.09 7.37
C GLU A 277 -13.68 11.58 7.35
N LEU A 278 -13.66 10.97 8.51
CA LEU A 278 -13.92 9.53 8.72
C LEU A 278 -14.97 9.37 9.79
N VAL A 279 -16.06 8.67 9.49
CA VAL A 279 -17.00 8.14 10.47
C VAL A 279 -16.98 6.61 10.35
N ASN A 280 -16.68 5.94 11.45
CA ASN A 280 -16.52 4.48 11.47
C ASN A 280 -17.27 3.87 12.66
N PRO A 281 -18.55 3.50 12.46
CA PRO A 281 -19.28 2.68 13.41
C PRO A 281 -18.65 1.28 13.51
N ILE A 282 -18.28 0.91 14.74
CA ILE A 282 -17.81 -0.43 15.10
C ILE A 282 -18.67 -0.95 16.24
N PRO A 283 -18.68 -2.25 16.59
CA PRO A 283 -19.45 -2.73 17.72
C PRO A 283 -19.14 -1.93 19.00
N GLY A 284 -20.19 -1.38 19.63
CA GLY A 284 -20.12 -0.59 20.85
C GLY A 284 -19.62 0.86 20.71
N ARG A 285 -19.12 1.28 19.55
CA ARG A 285 -18.51 2.62 19.39
C ARG A 285 -18.67 3.19 18.00
N VAL A 286 -18.78 4.52 17.89
CA VAL A 286 -18.60 5.26 16.62
C VAL A 286 -17.35 6.12 16.74
N VAL A 287 -16.37 5.88 15.89
CA VAL A 287 -15.13 6.69 15.79
C VAL A 287 -15.34 7.76 14.71
N ASP A 288 -15.17 9.03 15.10
CA ASP A 288 -15.23 10.18 14.18
C ASP A 288 -13.90 10.94 14.21
N VAL A 289 -13.27 11.04 13.04
CA VAL A 289 -11.97 11.70 12.90
C VAL A 289 -12.01 12.72 11.77
N ASN A 290 -11.77 13.98 12.15
CA ASN A 290 -11.59 15.08 11.20
C ASN A 290 -10.11 15.44 11.12
N ARG A 291 -9.46 15.05 10.02
CA ARG A 291 -8.02 15.16 9.81
C ARG A 291 -7.67 16.23 8.81
N ASN A 292 -6.65 17.04 9.14
CA ASN A 292 -5.92 17.85 8.20
C ASN A 292 -4.44 17.46 8.28
N ALA A 293 -3.83 17.17 7.13
CA ALA A 293 -2.41 16.84 7.04
C ALA A 293 -1.80 17.51 5.80
N GLY A 294 -0.50 17.65 5.81
CA GLY A 294 0.22 18.20 4.66
C GLY A 294 1.70 18.29 4.93
N GLY A 295 2.46 18.65 3.91
CA GLY A 295 3.89 18.74 4.02
C GLY A 295 4.54 19.41 2.82
N ALA A 296 5.85 19.52 2.92
CA ALA A 296 6.71 19.99 1.85
C ALA A 296 8.02 19.20 1.84
N ARG A 297 8.60 19.08 0.64
CA ARG A 297 9.86 18.39 0.39
C ARG A 297 10.68 19.15 -0.62
N ALA A 298 11.99 19.20 -0.39
CA ALA A 298 12.96 19.68 -1.37
C ALA A 298 14.10 18.67 -1.50
N ILE A 299 14.44 18.30 -2.74
CA ILE A 299 15.51 17.37 -3.08
C ILE A 299 16.38 18.03 -4.12
N PHE A 300 17.70 17.92 -3.96
CA PHE A 300 18.70 18.39 -4.90
C PHE A 300 19.66 17.27 -5.26
N ASN A 301 19.98 17.13 -6.54
CA ASN A 301 20.91 16.12 -7.04
C ASN A 301 21.92 16.78 -7.97
N ARG A 302 23.15 16.26 -7.97
CA ARG A 302 24.20 16.68 -8.89
C ARG A 302 25.07 15.49 -9.26
N GLY A 303 25.32 15.34 -10.56
CA GLY A 303 26.30 14.40 -11.10
C GLY A 303 27.58 15.12 -11.44
N VAL A 304 28.72 14.47 -11.19
CA VAL A 304 30.06 14.94 -11.55
C VAL A 304 30.84 13.78 -12.14
N ASP A 305 31.33 13.95 -13.36
CA ASP A 305 32.19 12.97 -14.01
C ASP A 305 33.63 13.06 -13.49
N PHE A 306 34.25 11.91 -13.31
CA PHE A 306 35.66 11.77 -13.00
C PHE A 306 36.30 10.70 -13.89
N ALA A 307 37.64 10.55 -13.84
CA ALA A 307 38.35 9.68 -14.78
C ALA A 307 37.83 8.24 -14.82
N GLU A 308 37.46 7.69 -13.68
CA GLU A 308 37.05 6.29 -13.52
C GLU A 308 35.52 6.07 -13.56
N GLY A 309 34.71 7.15 -13.67
CA GLY A 309 33.26 7.02 -13.67
C GLY A 309 32.49 8.30 -13.41
N THR A 310 31.32 8.18 -12.82
CA THR A 310 30.44 9.29 -12.43
C THR A 310 30.09 9.21 -10.93
N LEU A 311 30.20 10.33 -10.22
CA LEU A 311 29.71 10.51 -8.86
C LEU A 311 28.41 11.31 -8.91
N ALA A 312 27.32 10.76 -8.44
CA ALA A 312 26.08 11.48 -8.20
C ALA A 312 25.85 11.64 -6.68
N ILE A 313 25.60 12.86 -6.24
CA ILE A 313 25.26 13.18 -4.85
C ILE A 313 23.87 13.79 -4.84
N GLY A 314 23.01 13.29 -3.97
CA GLY A 314 21.66 13.82 -3.75
C GLY A 314 21.35 13.95 -2.28
N GLY A 315 20.51 14.91 -1.95
CA GLY A 315 20.04 15.10 -0.58
C GLY A 315 18.81 15.97 -0.53
N GLY A 316 18.14 15.95 0.60
CA GLY A 316 16.93 16.72 0.74
C GLY A 316 16.42 16.80 2.17
N VAL A 317 15.37 17.59 2.31
CA VAL A 317 14.62 17.77 3.56
C VAL A 317 13.13 17.55 3.29
N GLU A 318 12.43 17.03 4.30
CA GLU A 318 10.99 16.81 4.28
C GLU A 318 10.41 17.26 5.62
N GLY A 319 9.26 17.95 5.59
CA GLY A 319 8.53 18.32 6.78
C GLY A 319 7.05 18.02 6.59
N GLU A 320 6.41 17.36 7.56
CA GLU A 320 5.02 16.95 7.51
C GLU A 320 4.30 17.30 8.81
N LEU A 321 3.05 17.69 8.71
CA LEU A 321 2.19 18.04 9.83
C LEU A 321 0.84 17.34 9.69
N GLN A 322 0.29 16.86 10.81
CA GLN A 322 -1.06 16.30 10.91
C GLN A 322 -1.76 16.86 12.13
N ARG A 323 -3.03 17.13 12.00
CA ARG A 323 -3.91 17.50 13.10
C ARG A 323 -5.23 16.81 12.94
N ASP A 324 -5.59 15.99 13.93
CA ASP A 324 -6.85 15.27 14.02
C ASP A 324 -7.70 15.87 15.14
N ARG A 325 -8.98 16.02 14.87
CA ARG A 325 -10.03 16.16 15.89
C ARG A 325 -10.71 14.81 15.95
N ARG A 326 -10.49 14.09 17.03
CA ARG A 326 -11.02 12.75 17.24
C ARG A 326 -12.12 12.77 18.29
N PHE A 327 -13.22 12.13 17.95
CA PHE A 327 -14.34 11.89 18.85
C PHE A 327 -14.64 10.39 18.82
N ASN A 328 -15.01 9.84 19.98
CA ASN A 328 -15.67 8.56 20.05
C ASN A 328 -17.03 8.77 20.72
N PHE A 329 -18.02 8.06 20.21
CA PHE A 329 -19.37 8.04 20.73
C PHE A 329 -19.78 6.60 20.99
N ASP A 330 -20.75 6.38 21.85
CA ASP A 330 -21.41 5.09 21.93
C ASP A 330 -22.13 4.81 20.61
N ASN A 331 -22.19 3.53 20.22
CA ASN A 331 -22.83 3.14 18.97
C ASN A 331 -24.30 2.78 19.24
N ASP A 332 -25.22 3.60 18.74
CA ASP A 332 -26.67 3.36 18.77
C ASP A 332 -27.15 2.97 17.35
N GLY A 333 -27.00 1.68 17.03
CA GLY A 333 -27.43 1.12 15.75
C GLY A 333 -26.77 1.74 14.52
N GLY A 334 -25.49 2.14 14.60
CA GLY A 334 -24.73 2.85 13.55
C GLY A 334 -24.71 4.36 13.75
N SER A 335 -25.57 4.90 14.62
CA SER A 335 -25.63 6.34 14.92
C SER A 335 -24.79 6.70 16.13
N LYS A 336 -24.41 7.99 16.23
CA LYS A 336 -23.67 8.53 17.37
C LYS A 336 -24.59 8.68 18.58
N GLY A 337 -24.29 7.96 19.66
CA GLY A 337 -24.91 8.10 20.97
C GLY A 337 -24.14 9.12 21.84
N ASP A 338 -23.91 8.78 23.12
CA ASP A 338 -23.20 9.64 24.06
C ASP A 338 -21.72 9.77 23.71
N LEU A 339 -21.17 10.96 23.95
CA LEU A 339 -19.74 11.23 23.73
C LEU A 339 -18.90 10.52 24.80
N SER A 340 -17.91 9.73 24.38
CA SER A 340 -17.03 8.97 25.27
C SER A 340 -15.55 9.32 25.14
N LEU A 341 -15.16 10.16 24.12
CA LEU A 341 -13.81 10.69 23.97
C LEU A 341 -13.85 11.92 23.07
N TRP A 342 -13.11 12.94 23.44
CA TRP A 342 -12.79 14.07 22.58
C TRP A 342 -11.35 14.51 22.81
N GLN A 343 -10.54 14.48 21.74
CA GLN A 343 -9.16 14.89 21.81
C GLN A 343 -8.67 15.53 20.52
N ILE A 344 -7.59 16.29 20.60
CA ILE A 344 -6.87 16.86 19.47
C ILE A 344 -5.50 16.18 19.40
N GLU A 345 -5.30 15.37 18.38
CA GLU A 345 -4.03 14.71 18.09
C GLU A 345 -3.23 15.55 17.11
N ARG A 346 -1.93 15.73 17.35
CA ARG A 346 -1.01 16.38 16.42
C ARG A 346 0.21 15.50 16.21
N VAL A 347 0.61 15.37 14.96
CA VAL A 347 1.87 14.74 14.58
C VAL A 347 2.65 15.72 13.73
N SER A 348 3.93 15.87 14.04
CA SER A 348 4.88 16.59 13.22
C SER A 348 6.08 15.71 12.95
N ASN A 349 6.45 15.57 11.66
CA ASN A 349 7.65 14.87 11.23
C ASN A 349 8.57 15.85 10.53
N GLY A 350 9.85 15.79 10.85
CA GLY A 350 10.93 16.47 10.15
C GLY A 350 12.02 15.48 9.78
N ALA A 351 12.49 15.51 8.55
CA ALA A 351 13.52 14.61 8.08
C ALA A 351 14.56 15.31 7.21
N ALA A 352 15.78 14.81 7.28
CA ALA A 352 16.88 15.17 6.38
C ALA A 352 17.59 13.91 5.91
N PHE A 353 18.03 13.89 4.65
CA PHE A 353 18.72 12.75 4.08
C PHE A 353 19.77 13.16 3.05
N VAL A 354 20.76 12.29 2.88
CA VAL A 354 21.77 12.40 1.84
C VAL A 354 22.06 11.01 1.27
N GLN A 355 22.33 10.95 -0.02
CA GLN A 355 22.69 9.74 -0.75
C GLN A 355 23.79 10.05 -1.75
N GLY A 356 24.75 9.14 -1.89
CA GLY A 356 25.77 9.15 -2.92
C GLY A 356 25.71 7.89 -3.76
N ARG A 357 25.95 8.03 -5.06
CA ARG A 357 26.09 6.94 -6.02
C ARG A 357 27.37 7.13 -6.80
N VAL A 358 28.16 6.08 -6.93
CA VAL A 358 29.36 6.05 -7.74
C VAL A 358 29.20 4.97 -8.80
N ASP A 359 29.14 5.38 -10.06
CA ASP A 359 29.11 4.48 -11.21
C ASP A 359 30.52 4.40 -11.80
N MET A 360 31.17 3.25 -11.67
CA MET A 360 32.50 3.01 -12.19
C MET A 360 32.45 2.42 -13.62
N ARG A 361 33.35 2.84 -14.48
CA ARG A 361 33.47 2.29 -15.85
C ARG A 361 33.74 0.78 -15.89
N ALA A 362 34.18 0.21 -14.78
CA ALA A 362 34.39 -1.24 -14.64
C ALA A 362 33.11 -2.04 -14.44
N GLY A 363 31.91 -1.45 -14.62
CA GLY A 363 30.62 -2.13 -14.41
C GLY A 363 30.32 -2.37 -12.94
N VAL A 364 30.74 -1.47 -12.05
CA VAL A 364 30.44 -1.53 -10.62
C VAL A 364 29.77 -0.22 -10.19
N THR A 365 28.61 -0.33 -9.59
CA THR A 365 27.89 0.79 -8.99
C THR A 365 27.86 0.62 -7.47
N PHE A 366 28.23 1.66 -6.73
CA PHE A 366 28.08 1.74 -5.28
C PHE A 366 27.03 2.80 -4.95
N LEU A 367 26.18 2.48 -3.98
CA LEU A 367 25.16 3.39 -3.44
C LEU A 367 25.29 3.40 -1.92
N ALA A 368 25.27 4.59 -1.30
CA ALA A 368 25.19 4.73 0.14
C ALA A 368 24.34 5.95 0.50
N GLY A 369 23.61 5.86 1.59
CA GLY A 369 22.77 6.94 2.06
C GLY A 369 22.47 6.86 3.53
N VAL A 370 22.01 7.98 4.08
CA VAL A 370 21.53 8.07 5.45
C VAL A 370 20.35 9.04 5.52
N ARG A 371 19.37 8.70 6.34
CA ARG A 371 18.22 9.55 6.66
C ARG A 371 18.07 9.65 8.17
N TYR A 372 17.76 10.83 8.64
CA TYR A 372 17.36 11.09 10.01
C TYR A 372 15.92 11.60 10.01
N ASP A 373 15.09 11.00 10.86
CA ASP A 373 13.69 11.36 11.07
C ASP A 373 13.47 11.71 12.54
N ARG A 374 12.66 12.75 12.77
CA ARG A 374 12.17 13.10 14.10
C ARG A 374 10.67 13.32 14.05
N THR A 375 9.93 12.45 14.73
CA THR A 375 8.47 12.49 14.80
C THR A 375 8.04 12.87 16.21
N ARG A 376 7.20 13.90 16.33
CA ARG A 376 6.59 14.31 17.59
C ARG A 376 5.09 14.08 17.53
N PHE A 377 4.60 13.32 18.48
CA PHE A 377 3.18 13.10 18.77
C PHE A 377 2.76 13.99 19.94
N LYS A 378 1.60 14.63 19.85
CA LYS A 378 0.99 15.41 20.92
C LYS A 378 -0.51 15.12 20.96
N ASN A 379 -1.02 14.77 22.13
CA ASN A 379 -2.43 14.66 22.41
C ASN A 379 -2.87 15.79 23.35
N GLU A 380 -3.99 16.41 23.08
CA GLU A 380 -4.70 17.32 23.98
C GLU A 380 -6.07 16.71 24.26
N ASP A 381 -6.25 16.21 25.46
CA ASP A 381 -7.53 15.72 25.93
C ASP A 381 -8.50 16.89 26.16
N LYS A 382 -9.73 16.73 25.71
CA LYS A 382 -10.83 17.71 25.80
C LYS A 382 -12.09 17.13 26.46
N PHE A 383 -12.05 15.83 26.76
CA PHE A 383 -13.14 15.14 27.46
C PHE A 383 -12.68 14.82 28.88
N VAL A 384 -12.62 15.84 29.72
CA VAL A 384 -12.13 15.73 31.09
C VAL A 384 -13.33 15.78 32.04
N THR A 385 -13.46 14.77 32.90
CA THR A 385 -14.49 14.65 33.93
C THR A 385 -13.85 14.30 35.28
N ILE A 386 -14.66 14.13 36.33
CA ILE A 386 -14.16 13.69 37.65
C ILE A 386 -13.67 12.23 37.56
N ASP A 387 -14.31 11.41 36.73
CA ASP A 387 -14.01 9.99 36.58
C ASP A 387 -13.03 9.74 35.40
N ASP A 388 -12.77 10.75 34.57
CA ASP A 388 -11.89 10.70 33.41
C ASP A 388 -10.95 11.93 33.45
N PRO A 389 -9.78 11.84 34.13
CA PRO A 389 -8.86 12.96 34.33
C PRO A 389 -8.14 13.36 33.03
N ASP A 390 -7.58 14.56 32.98
CA ASP A 390 -6.81 15.06 31.83
C ASP A 390 -5.58 14.16 31.55
N GLU A 391 -5.57 13.55 30.37
CA GLU A 391 -4.56 12.61 29.90
C GLU A 391 -3.76 13.16 28.72
N SER A 392 -3.71 14.48 28.61
CA SER A 392 -2.88 15.17 27.62
C SER A 392 -1.42 14.81 27.75
N GLY A 393 -0.73 14.65 26.61
CA GLY A 393 0.68 14.28 26.63
C GLY A 393 1.38 14.48 25.29
N ALA A 394 2.69 14.27 25.30
CA ALA A 394 3.49 14.30 24.08
C ALA A 394 4.61 13.28 24.13
N ARG A 395 4.94 12.73 22.95
CA ARG A 395 6.08 11.82 22.75
C ARG A 395 6.91 12.27 21.56
N VAL A 396 8.21 12.02 21.62
CA VAL A 396 9.14 12.23 20.51
C VAL A 396 9.84 10.92 20.22
N MET A 397 9.91 10.56 18.95
CA MET A 397 10.56 9.36 18.45
C MET A 397 11.53 9.77 17.34
N ASP A 398 12.78 9.36 17.48
CA ASP A 398 13.86 9.66 16.54
C ASP A 398 14.34 8.37 15.87
N ALA A 399 14.73 8.46 14.60
CA ALA A 399 15.31 7.34 13.89
C ALA A 399 16.44 7.78 12.95
N LEU A 400 17.49 6.96 12.90
CA LEU A 400 18.56 7.06 11.91
C LEU A 400 18.55 5.82 11.04
N SER A 401 18.43 6.01 9.72
CA SER A 401 18.29 4.94 8.73
C SER A 401 19.44 4.99 7.73
N PRO A 402 20.61 4.41 8.03
CA PRO A 402 21.67 4.22 7.06
C PRO A 402 21.33 3.10 6.09
N SER A 403 21.86 3.23 4.85
CA SER A 403 21.79 2.21 3.81
C SER A 403 23.05 2.20 2.97
N ALA A 404 23.45 1.04 2.47
CA ALA A 404 24.52 0.88 1.51
C ALA A 404 24.25 -0.32 0.61
N GLY A 405 24.76 -0.29 -0.61
CA GLY A 405 24.66 -1.42 -1.53
C GLY A 405 25.56 -1.25 -2.74
N PHE A 406 25.63 -2.31 -3.53
CA PHE A 406 26.37 -2.30 -4.79
C PHE A 406 25.64 -3.14 -5.85
N VAL A 407 25.93 -2.82 -7.10
CA VAL A 407 25.59 -3.61 -8.29
C VAL A 407 26.88 -3.88 -9.04
N ILE A 408 27.04 -5.09 -9.52
CA ILE A 408 28.18 -5.52 -10.35
C ILE A 408 27.64 -6.16 -11.62
N ASP A 409 28.09 -5.69 -12.77
CA ASP A 409 27.80 -6.32 -14.05
C ASP A 409 28.52 -7.67 -14.13
N ALA A 410 27.76 -8.74 -14.27
CA ALA A 410 28.24 -10.11 -14.39
C ALA A 410 28.17 -10.58 -15.85
N GLY A 411 28.94 -9.94 -16.70
CA GLY A 411 28.86 -10.06 -18.14
C GLY A 411 27.84 -9.10 -18.74
N ASP A 412 27.45 -9.34 -20.00
CA ASP A 412 26.57 -8.43 -20.74
C ASP A 412 25.07 -8.58 -20.40
N ASP A 413 24.71 -9.69 -19.79
CA ASP A 413 23.30 -10.07 -19.61
C ASP A 413 22.85 -10.13 -18.14
N PHE A 414 23.76 -10.16 -17.18
CA PHE A 414 23.42 -10.33 -15.76
C PHE A 414 24.06 -9.27 -14.88
N GLU A 415 23.39 -8.98 -13.79
CA GLU A 415 23.85 -8.13 -12.70
C GLU A 415 23.69 -8.86 -11.36
N VAL A 416 24.68 -8.73 -10.50
CA VAL A 416 24.64 -9.17 -9.11
C VAL A 416 24.53 -7.93 -8.24
N PHE A 417 23.61 -7.93 -7.29
CA PHE A 417 23.45 -6.82 -6.36
C PHE A 417 23.41 -7.30 -4.92
N ALA A 418 23.85 -6.45 -4.01
CA ALA A 418 23.62 -6.64 -2.59
C ALA A 418 23.44 -5.30 -1.87
N SER A 419 22.69 -5.31 -0.78
CA SER A 419 22.44 -4.12 0.03
C SER A 419 22.16 -4.45 1.49
N VAL A 420 22.40 -3.44 2.33
CA VAL A 420 22.05 -3.45 3.74
C VAL A 420 21.38 -2.12 4.09
N ALA A 421 20.37 -2.14 4.95
CA ALA A 421 19.75 -0.92 5.46
C ALA A 421 19.08 -1.13 6.81
N SER A 422 19.07 -0.06 7.59
CA SER A 422 18.21 0.07 8.76
C SER A 422 16.90 0.75 8.38
N SER A 423 15.82 0.37 9.04
CA SER A 423 14.49 0.95 8.89
C SER A 423 13.80 1.10 10.23
N PHE A 424 12.73 1.88 10.27
CA PHE A 424 11.92 2.03 11.46
C PHE A 424 10.44 2.15 11.11
N GLU A 425 9.59 1.92 12.10
CA GLU A 425 8.16 2.14 12.03
C GLU A 425 7.67 2.65 13.39
N THR A 426 7.08 3.86 13.41
CA THR A 426 6.49 4.42 14.61
C THR A 426 5.10 3.84 14.86
N PRO A 427 4.62 3.72 16.11
CA PRO A 427 3.20 3.56 16.36
C PRO A 427 2.40 4.73 15.76
N THR A 428 1.15 4.46 15.33
CA THR A 428 0.21 5.51 14.92
C THR A 428 -0.42 6.19 16.14
N THR A 429 -1.09 7.32 15.93
CA THR A 429 -1.92 7.95 16.96
C THR A 429 -2.96 6.98 17.51
N THR A 430 -3.61 6.18 16.64
CA THR A 430 -4.62 5.19 17.06
C THR A 430 -4.03 4.09 17.94
N GLU A 431 -2.85 3.60 17.63
CA GLU A 431 -2.17 2.58 18.43
C GLU A 431 -1.72 3.12 19.79
N LEU A 432 -1.20 4.37 19.80
CA LEU A 432 -0.76 5.04 21.02
C LEU A 432 -1.93 5.32 21.99
N VAL A 433 -3.11 5.68 21.48
CA VAL A 433 -4.29 6.02 22.30
C VAL A 433 -4.97 4.76 22.86
N ASN A 434 -4.87 3.62 22.19
CA ASN A 434 -5.50 2.40 22.66
C ASN A 434 -4.72 1.78 23.82
N GLN A 435 -5.18 2.03 25.06
CA GLN A 435 -4.61 1.48 26.29
C GLN A 435 -5.55 0.49 26.97
N VAL A 436 -5.01 -0.59 27.50
CA VAL A 436 -5.79 -1.63 28.24
C VAL A 436 -6.38 -1.06 29.52
N SER A 437 -5.70 -0.11 30.14
CA SER A 437 -6.18 0.57 31.36
C SER A 437 -7.46 1.38 31.14
N GLY A 438 -7.85 1.62 29.87
CA GLY A 438 -8.91 2.56 29.54
C GLY A 438 -8.50 4.02 29.72
N ALA A 439 -7.28 4.27 30.20
CA ALA A 439 -6.70 5.60 30.31
C ALA A 439 -6.58 6.24 28.93
N GLY A 440 -6.87 7.52 28.81
CA GLY A 440 -6.60 8.28 27.58
C GLY A 440 -5.11 8.57 27.41
N GLY A 441 -4.81 9.58 26.61
CA GLY A 441 -3.43 9.94 26.34
C GLY A 441 -2.71 8.94 25.42
N PHE A 442 -1.39 8.92 25.51
CA PHE A 442 -0.55 8.03 24.72
C PHE A 442 0.10 6.95 25.58
N ASN A 443 -0.05 5.69 25.16
CA ASN A 443 0.61 4.57 25.82
C ASN A 443 2.13 4.79 25.92
N PRO A 444 2.68 4.94 27.13
CA PRO A 444 4.10 5.22 27.33
C PRO A 444 5.00 4.02 27.02
N ALA A 445 4.44 2.81 26.99
CA ALA A 445 5.19 1.58 26.77
C ALA A 445 5.47 1.28 25.30
N LEU A 446 4.73 1.91 24.35
CA LEU A 446 4.95 1.67 22.93
C LEU A 446 6.17 2.42 22.41
N GLU A 447 7.08 1.70 21.79
CA GLU A 447 8.29 2.21 21.16
C GLU A 447 8.27 1.98 19.64
N PRO A 448 9.04 2.73 18.83
CA PRO A 448 9.21 2.44 17.42
C PRO A 448 9.80 1.04 17.21
N GLN A 449 9.23 0.30 16.28
CA GLN A 449 9.84 -0.90 15.73
C GLN A 449 11.07 -0.51 14.92
N LYS A 450 12.16 -1.27 15.04
CA LYS A 450 13.41 -1.09 14.27
C LYS A 450 13.70 -2.33 13.46
N GLY A 451 14.16 -2.14 12.23
CA GLY A 451 14.54 -3.21 11.32
C GLY A 451 15.97 -3.07 10.82
N PHE A 452 16.63 -4.20 10.65
CA PHE A 452 17.89 -4.29 9.91
C PHE A 452 17.75 -5.36 8.84
N THR A 453 17.90 -4.95 7.58
CA THR A 453 17.72 -5.82 6.41
C THR A 453 19.02 -6.00 5.66
N VAL A 454 19.29 -7.24 5.26
CA VAL A 454 20.33 -7.62 4.30
C VAL A 454 19.63 -8.27 3.12
N GLU A 455 20.01 -7.86 1.91
CA GLU A 455 19.46 -8.37 0.66
C GLU A 455 20.59 -8.63 -0.32
N GLY A 456 20.44 -9.65 -1.17
CA GLY A 456 21.31 -9.89 -2.32
C GLY A 456 20.56 -10.64 -3.41
N GLY A 457 20.93 -10.40 -4.65
CA GLY A 457 20.24 -11.02 -5.77
C GLY A 457 21.04 -11.01 -7.07
N LEU A 458 20.47 -11.72 -8.01
CA LEU A 458 20.91 -11.81 -9.41
C LEU A 458 19.71 -11.43 -10.27
N ARG A 459 19.92 -10.58 -11.27
CA ARG A 459 18.90 -10.29 -12.27
C ARG A 459 19.55 -10.15 -13.65
N GLY A 460 18.78 -10.44 -14.69
CA GLY A 460 19.32 -10.31 -16.04
C GLY A 460 18.47 -11.03 -17.08
N ARG A 461 19.05 -11.15 -18.29
CA ARG A 461 18.45 -11.82 -19.43
C ARG A 461 18.99 -13.23 -19.57
N LEU A 462 18.10 -14.23 -19.54
CA LEU A 462 18.43 -15.61 -19.88
C LEU A 462 18.52 -15.81 -21.39
N SER A 463 17.75 -15.03 -22.16
CA SER A 463 17.74 -14.97 -23.60
C SER A 463 17.16 -13.63 -24.07
N ALA A 464 17.09 -13.41 -25.40
CA ALA A 464 16.42 -12.23 -25.97
C ALA A 464 14.95 -12.08 -25.52
N ASP A 465 14.29 -13.20 -25.20
CA ASP A 465 12.88 -13.27 -24.85
C ASP A 465 12.59 -13.63 -23.39
N ALA A 466 13.61 -13.79 -22.55
CA ALA A 466 13.43 -14.21 -21.17
C ALA A 466 14.31 -13.42 -20.19
N THR A 467 13.70 -12.94 -19.11
CA THR A 467 14.38 -12.31 -17.98
C THR A 467 14.17 -13.10 -16.71
N LEU A 468 15.13 -13.02 -15.79
CA LEU A 468 15.07 -13.65 -14.47
C LEU A 468 15.57 -12.68 -13.41
N GLU A 469 14.90 -12.64 -12.29
CA GLU A 469 15.37 -12.02 -11.05
C GLU A 469 15.25 -13.04 -9.92
N VAL A 470 16.30 -13.21 -9.14
CA VAL A 470 16.32 -14.03 -7.92
C VAL A 470 16.87 -13.16 -6.80
N THR A 471 16.13 -13.07 -5.70
CA THR A 471 16.51 -12.26 -4.55
C THR A 471 16.43 -13.08 -3.27
N LEU A 472 17.43 -12.94 -2.42
CA LEU A 472 17.50 -13.48 -1.06
C LEU A 472 17.46 -12.32 -0.09
N PHE A 473 16.69 -12.42 1.00
CA PHE A 473 16.62 -11.36 1.99
C PHE A 473 16.48 -11.90 3.41
N GLN A 474 16.95 -11.11 4.36
CA GLN A 474 16.74 -11.31 5.78
C GLN A 474 16.54 -9.96 6.47
N THR A 475 15.48 -9.86 7.26
CA THR A 475 15.19 -8.69 8.12
C THR A 475 15.08 -9.15 9.56
N LYS A 476 15.90 -8.60 10.44
CA LYS A 476 15.73 -8.71 11.89
C LYS A 476 14.95 -7.50 12.37
N LEU A 477 13.86 -7.73 13.11
CA LEU A 477 13.06 -6.70 13.72
C LEU A 477 13.23 -6.72 15.24
N GLU A 478 13.34 -5.53 15.82
CA GLU A 478 13.35 -5.31 17.26
C GLU A 478 12.14 -4.46 17.63
N GLY A 479 11.41 -4.87 18.67
CA GLY A 479 10.23 -4.19 19.12
C GLY A 479 9.08 -4.21 18.11
N GLU A 480 8.86 -5.34 17.41
CA GLU A 480 7.75 -5.44 16.45
C GLU A 480 6.42 -5.11 17.10
N LEU A 481 5.67 -4.17 16.49
CA LEU A 481 4.36 -3.74 16.96
C LEU A 481 3.33 -4.85 16.67
N VAL A 482 2.81 -5.48 17.70
CA VAL A 482 1.88 -6.60 17.59
C VAL A 482 0.53 -6.28 18.22
N PRO A 483 -0.58 -6.59 17.54
CA PRO A 483 -1.92 -6.47 18.10
C PRO A 483 -2.20 -7.62 19.09
N PHE A 484 -2.97 -7.30 20.14
CA PHE A 484 -3.52 -8.29 21.06
C PHE A 484 -4.90 -7.86 21.56
N GLU A 485 -5.64 -8.80 22.12
CA GLU A 485 -6.94 -8.57 22.74
C GLU A 485 -6.89 -9.03 24.20
N VAL A 486 -7.68 -8.39 25.04
CA VAL A 486 -7.84 -8.78 26.44
C VAL A 486 -9.25 -9.38 26.68
N PRO A 487 -9.39 -10.40 27.56
CA PRO A 487 -10.69 -11.02 27.82
C PRO A 487 -11.75 -10.07 28.39
N SER A 488 -11.31 -8.99 29.06
CA SER A 488 -12.19 -7.96 29.63
C SER A 488 -12.81 -7.03 28.61
N ASP A 489 -12.27 -6.95 27.39
CA ASP A 489 -12.75 -6.08 26.31
C ASP A 489 -12.65 -6.80 24.95
N PRO A 490 -13.51 -7.81 24.72
CA PRO A 490 -13.43 -8.66 23.54
C PRO A 490 -13.78 -7.87 22.27
N GLY A 491 -12.99 -8.09 21.21
CA GLY A 491 -13.12 -7.41 19.93
C GLY A 491 -12.44 -6.04 19.88
N ARG A 492 -11.84 -5.58 20.98
CA ARG A 492 -10.97 -4.39 20.98
C ARG A 492 -9.51 -4.80 20.86
N THR A 493 -8.82 -4.16 19.95
CA THR A 493 -7.40 -4.41 19.73
C THR A 493 -6.55 -3.39 20.45
N TYR A 494 -5.57 -3.89 21.15
CA TYR A 494 -4.50 -3.16 21.80
C TYR A 494 -3.18 -3.50 21.12
N PHE A 495 -2.13 -2.75 21.43
CA PHE A 495 -0.82 -2.92 20.81
C PHE A 495 0.28 -2.99 21.87
N GLN A 496 1.27 -3.82 21.60
CA GLN A 496 2.50 -3.93 22.39
C GLN A 496 3.68 -4.20 21.46
N ASN A 497 4.89 -4.00 21.96
CA ASN A 497 6.09 -4.39 21.24
C ASN A 497 6.43 -5.85 21.57
N ALA A 498 6.60 -6.70 20.55
CA ALA A 498 7.29 -7.98 20.68
C ALA A 498 8.80 -7.74 20.86
N GLY A 499 9.52 -8.65 21.48
CA GLY A 499 10.97 -8.52 21.67
C GLY A 499 11.72 -8.50 20.34
N GLN A 500 11.74 -9.62 19.64
CA GLN A 500 12.43 -9.77 18.36
C GLN A 500 11.67 -10.69 17.42
N SER A 501 11.74 -10.39 16.11
CA SER A 501 11.28 -11.29 15.05
C SER A 501 12.28 -11.33 13.90
N LEU A 502 12.27 -12.43 13.16
CA LEU A 502 13.14 -12.68 12.02
C LEU A 502 12.30 -13.00 10.78
N HIS A 503 12.43 -12.17 9.75
CA HIS A 503 11.81 -12.40 8.46
C HIS A 503 12.90 -12.74 7.45
N ARG A 504 12.88 -13.94 6.88
CA ARG A 504 13.85 -14.38 5.89
C ARG A 504 13.16 -15.09 4.74
N GLY A 505 13.68 -14.92 3.56
CA GLY A 505 13.06 -15.52 2.39
C GLY A 505 13.83 -15.34 1.10
N TRP A 506 13.17 -15.80 0.05
CA TRP A 506 13.66 -15.62 -1.32
C TRP A 506 12.49 -15.43 -2.28
N GLU A 507 12.80 -14.74 -3.35
CA GLU A 507 11.86 -14.36 -4.41
C GLU A 507 12.46 -14.72 -5.76
N VAL A 508 11.58 -15.16 -6.66
CA VAL A 508 11.91 -15.36 -8.08
C VAL A 508 10.87 -14.66 -8.92
N ALA A 509 11.30 -13.87 -9.88
CA ALA A 509 10.48 -13.36 -10.96
C ALA A 509 11.07 -13.82 -12.30
N ALA A 510 10.23 -14.34 -13.17
CA ALA A 510 10.58 -14.72 -14.51
C ALA A 510 9.54 -14.20 -15.50
N ASP A 511 9.99 -13.47 -16.50
CA ASP A 511 9.17 -13.00 -17.62
C ASP A 511 9.73 -13.62 -18.89
N THR A 512 8.89 -14.28 -19.69
CA THR A 512 9.31 -14.90 -20.94
C THR A 512 8.28 -14.76 -22.04
N ARG A 513 8.73 -14.47 -23.25
CA ARG A 513 7.94 -14.61 -24.47
C ARG A 513 8.12 -16.01 -25.01
N LEU A 514 7.06 -16.80 -24.96
CA LEU A 514 7.02 -18.17 -25.51
C LEU A 514 6.89 -18.13 -27.04
N SER A 515 6.29 -17.07 -27.56
CA SER A 515 6.20 -16.76 -28.99
C SER A 515 5.96 -15.26 -29.19
N THR A 516 5.84 -14.80 -30.43
CA THR A 516 5.48 -13.40 -30.75
C THR A 516 4.12 -12.97 -30.18
N SER A 517 3.25 -13.93 -29.86
CA SER A 517 1.88 -13.69 -29.38
C SER A 517 1.60 -14.22 -27.99
N VAL A 518 2.55 -14.91 -27.35
CA VAL A 518 2.33 -15.55 -26.04
C VAL A 518 3.45 -15.16 -25.07
N ALA A 519 3.07 -14.60 -23.93
CA ALA A 519 3.97 -14.27 -22.84
C ALA A 519 3.55 -14.99 -21.55
N LEU A 520 4.51 -15.39 -20.75
CA LEU A 520 4.34 -15.99 -19.43
C LEU A 520 5.16 -15.20 -18.42
N ARG A 521 4.50 -14.79 -17.35
CA ARG A 521 5.14 -14.19 -16.16
C ARG A 521 4.91 -15.10 -14.97
N VAL A 522 5.93 -15.34 -14.19
CA VAL A 522 5.88 -16.16 -12.97
C VAL A 522 6.56 -15.42 -11.84
N ALA A 523 5.88 -15.31 -10.72
CA ALA A 523 6.43 -14.79 -9.47
C ALA A 523 6.27 -15.82 -8.36
N TYR A 524 7.37 -16.19 -7.73
CA TYR A 524 7.37 -17.05 -6.55
C TYR A 524 7.98 -16.31 -5.38
N THR A 525 7.36 -16.44 -4.22
CA THR A 525 7.83 -15.84 -2.98
C THR A 525 7.79 -16.90 -1.87
N ARG A 526 8.88 -16.99 -1.13
CA ARG A 526 8.94 -17.71 0.14
C ARG A 526 9.37 -16.76 1.24
N VAL A 527 8.55 -16.60 2.28
CA VAL A 527 8.84 -15.81 3.47
C VAL A 527 8.63 -16.66 4.71
N ASN A 528 9.67 -16.82 5.51
CA ASN A 528 9.54 -17.38 6.84
C ASN A 528 9.71 -16.23 7.84
N ALA A 529 8.60 -15.81 8.44
CA ALA A 529 8.57 -14.80 9.48
C ALA A 529 8.22 -15.49 10.81
N SER A 530 9.09 -15.35 11.81
CA SER A 530 8.93 -15.98 13.13
C SER A 530 9.36 -15.04 14.24
N PHE A 531 8.73 -15.17 15.39
CA PHE A 531 9.18 -14.52 16.61
C PHE A 531 10.45 -15.23 17.12
N GLU A 532 11.53 -14.49 17.32
CA GLU A 532 12.69 -15.00 18.04
C GLU A 532 12.50 -14.84 19.55
N GLU A 533 11.90 -13.72 19.96
CA GLU A 533 11.56 -13.46 21.34
C GLU A 533 10.21 -12.71 21.42
N PHE A 534 9.20 -13.38 21.93
CA PHE A 534 7.90 -12.76 22.20
C PHE A 534 7.21 -13.43 23.38
N ARG A 535 7.22 -12.75 24.51
CA ARG A 535 6.58 -13.19 25.75
C ARG A 535 5.57 -12.18 26.22
N THR A 536 4.47 -12.68 26.70
CA THR A 536 3.47 -11.94 27.48
C THR A 536 3.49 -12.48 28.90
N ASP A 537 2.76 -11.87 29.82
CA ASP A 537 2.71 -12.30 31.22
C ASP A 537 2.30 -13.79 31.36
N ASP A 538 1.44 -14.27 30.45
CA ASP A 538 0.86 -15.62 30.54
C ASP A 538 1.40 -16.61 29.50
N LYS A 539 2.08 -16.16 28.41
CA LYS A 539 2.42 -17.02 27.28
C LYS A 539 3.75 -16.67 26.65
N ASP A 540 4.46 -17.71 26.20
CA ASP A 540 5.65 -17.59 25.37
C ASP A 540 5.29 -17.98 23.92
N TYR A 541 5.41 -17.02 23.00
CA TYR A 541 5.18 -17.18 21.57
C TYR A 541 6.47 -17.31 20.76
N SER A 542 7.62 -17.34 21.44
CA SER A 542 8.93 -17.46 20.78
C SER A 542 9.00 -18.73 19.93
N GLY A 543 9.52 -18.63 18.73
CA GLY A 543 9.57 -19.69 17.74
C GLY A 543 8.31 -19.83 16.86
N ASN A 544 7.20 -19.21 17.23
CA ASN A 544 5.96 -19.25 16.43
C ASN A 544 6.07 -18.36 15.19
N ARG A 545 5.28 -18.69 14.17
CA ARG A 545 5.18 -17.87 12.95
C ARG A 545 4.44 -16.58 13.22
N VAL A 546 4.86 -15.51 12.55
CA VAL A 546 4.16 -14.22 12.52
C VAL A 546 2.84 -14.39 11.76
N PRO A 547 1.68 -14.05 12.35
CA PRO A 547 0.38 -14.21 11.70
C PRO A 547 0.17 -13.26 10.51
N GLY A 548 -0.75 -13.65 9.62
CA GLY A 548 -1.20 -12.84 8.50
C GLY A 548 -0.35 -12.95 7.23
N LEU A 549 0.62 -13.88 7.20
CA LEU A 549 1.52 -14.11 6.06
C LEU A 549 1.39 -15.53 5.53
N ALA A 550 1.24 -15.65 4.21
CA ALA A 550 1.44 -16.95 3.54
C ALA A 550 2.95 -17.22 3.41
N PRO A 551 3.47 -18.35 3.95
CA PRO A 551 4.89 -18.66 3.84
C PRO A 551 5.37 -18.87 2.41
N ARG A 552 4.52 -19.36 1.52
CA ARG A 552 4.82 -19.58 0.10
C ARG A 552 3.66 -19.08 -0.75
N ARG A 553 4.00 -18.42 -1.86
CA ARG A 553 3.04 -17.92 -2.86
C ARG A 553 3.62 -18.08 -4.25
N LEU A 554 2.81 -18.59 -5.16
CA LEU A 554 3.11 -18.68 -6.59
C LEU A 554 2.02 -17.95 -7.36
N ASP A 555 2.40 -17.02 -8.22
CA ASP A 555 1.52 -16.25 -9.08
C ASP A 555 2.03 -16.38 -10.53
N ALA A 556 1.24 -16.98 -11.39
CA ALA A 556 1.60 -17.20 -12.78
C ALA A 556 0.55 -16.57 -13.70
N LEU A 557 0.98 -15.74 -14.63
CA LEU A 557 0.14 -15.01 -15.60
C LEU A 557 0.55 -15.38 -17.02
N LEU A 558 -0.34 -16.06 -17.73
CA LEU A 558 -0.23 -16.33 -19.17
C LEU A 558 -1.04 -15.29 -19.92
N GLN A 559 -0.43 -14.68 -20.91
CA GLN A 559 -1.07 -13.72 -21.82
C GLN A 559 -0.88 -14.18 -23.26
N ALA A 560 -1.95 -14.16 -24.05
CA ALA A 560 -1.91 -14.53 -25.46
C ALA A 560 -2.71 -13.54 -26.30
N ASP A 561 -2.11 -13.04 -27.37
CA ASP A 561 -2.78 -12.28 -28.42
C ASP A 561 -3.20 -13.23 -29.53
N ILE A 562 -4.50 -13.31 -29.85
CA ILE A 562 -5.08 -14.29 -30.74
C ILE A 562 -5.91 -13.57 -31.83
N GLY A 563 -5.30 -13.36 -33.01
CA GLY A 563 -5.94 -12.60 -34.08
C GLY A 563 -6.24 -11.16 -33.67
N ALA A 564 -7.52 -10.78 -33.65
CA ALA A 564 -7.99 -9.46 -33.19
C ALA A 564 -8.46 -9.47 -31.73
N GLY A 565 -8.03 -10.43 -30.94
CA GLY A 565 -8.43 -10.55 -29.57
C GLY A 565 -7.30 -11.04 -28.67
N PHE A 566 -7.61 -11.19 -27.40
CA PHE A 566 -6.66 -11.64 -26.39
C PHE A 566 -7.29 -12.64 -25.42
N PHE A 567 -6.42 -13.42 -24.80
CA PHE A 567 -6.71 -14.31 -23.70
C PHE A 567 -5.68 -14.10 -22.60
N GLU A 568 -6.12 -14.07 -21.34
CA GLU A 568 -5.26 -14.10 -20.16
C GLU A 568 -5.75 -15.19 -19.20
N ALA A 569 -4.82 -15.93 -18.61
CA ALA A 569 -5.08 -16.86 -17.52
C ALA A 569 -4.09 -16.58 -16.39
N ARG A 570 -4.59 -16.48 -15.15
CA ARG A 570 -3.77 -16.35 -13.95
C ARG A 570 -4.06 -17.48 -13.00
N GLY A 571 -3.00 -18.11 -12.49
CA GLY A 571 -3.05 -19.07 -11.39
C GLY A 571 -2.35 -18.49 -10.18
N LEU A 572 -3.06 -18.36 -9.07
CA LEU A 572 -2.51 -17.91 -7.79
C LEU A 572 -2.63 -19.06 -6.79
N TRP A 573 -1.50 -19.62 -6.38
CA TRP A 573 -1.42 -20.54 -5.26
C TRP A 573 -0.80 -19.88 -4.05
N GLN A 574 -1.39 -20.11 -2.90
CA GLN A 574 -0.93 -19.57 -1.63
C GLN A 574 -1.03 -20.64 -0.55
N ASP A 575 -0.01 -20.69 0.30
CA ASP A 575 0.08 -21.59 1.45
C ASP A 575 -0.91 -21.19 2.56
N GLU A 576 -1.05 -22.05 3.58
CA GLU A 576 -1.82 -21.70 4.78
C GLU A 576 -1.29 -20.43 5.45
N VAL A 577 -2.19 -19.63 6.01
CA VAL A 577 -1.85 -18.37 6.69
C VAL A 577 -2.17 -18.48 8.17
N PRO A 578 -1.18 -18.46 9.08
CA PRO A 578 -1.42 -18.38 10.51
C PRO A 578 -2.23 -17.12 10.84
N VAL A 579 -3.24 -17.22 11.71
CA VAL A 579 -4.10 -16.08 12.04
C VAL A 579 -3.96 -15.61 13.49
N ASP A 580 -3.31 -16.39 14.35
CA ASP A 580 -3.04 -16.05 15.75
C ASP A 580 -1.57 -16.23 16.12
N ASN A 581 -1.11 -15.56 17.19
CA ASN A 581 0.28 -15.62 17.66
C ASN A 581 0.65 -17.01 18.22
N GLY A 582 -0.34 -17.78 18.68
CA GLY A 582 -0.13 -19.12 19.21
C GLY A 582 0.03 -20.20 18.15
N GLY A 583 -0.30 -19.88 16.89
CA GLY A 583 -0.29 -20.84 15.78
C GLY A 583 -1.37 -21.93 15.89
N ALA A 584 -2.42 -21.67 16.68
CA ALA A 584 -3.50 -22.64 16.88
C ALA A 584 -4.48 -22.68 15.70
N PHE A 585 -4.58 -21.57 14.96
CA PHE A 585 -5.49 -21.42 13.83
C PHE A 585 -4.76 -20.93 12.59
N ALA A 586 -5.21 -21.40 11.43
CA ALA A 586 -4.70 -20.99 10.14
C ALA A 586 -5.83 -20.92 9.10
N SER A 587 -5.78 -19.94 8.21
CA SER A 587 -6.56 -19.94 6.97
C SER A 587 -5.97 -20.99 6.03
N PRO A 588 -6.78 -21.88 5.42
CA PRO A 588 -6.27 -22.97 4.59
C PRO A 588 -5.52 -22.48 3.34
N SER A 589 -4.60 -23.31 2.86
CA SER A 589 -3.99 -23.11 1.55
C SER A 589 -5.03 -23.20 0.44
N HIS A 590 -4.87 -22.39 -0.61
CA HIS A 590 -5.81 -22.38 -1.71
C HIS A 590 -5.13 -22.08 -3.05
N PHE A 591 -5.84 -22.44 -4.13
CA PHE A 591 -5.49 -22.10 -5.50
C PHE A 591 -6.65 -21.37 -6.15
N LEU A 592 -6.38 -20.16 -6.63
CA LEU A 592 -7.34 -19.35 -7.38
C LEU A 592 -6.94 -19.32 -8.85
N MET A 593 -7.92 -19.47 -9.72
CA MET A 593 -7.76 -19.32 -11.16
C MET A 593 -8.64 -18.18 -11.67
N GLU A 594 -8.05 -17.31 -12.46
CA GLU A 594 -8.73 -16.22 -13.16
C GLU A 594 -8.58 -16.42 -14.68
N GLY A 595 -9.60 -16.05 -15.43
CA GLY A 595 -9.58 -16.05 -16.89
C GLY A 595 -10.12 -14.73 -17.41
N ARG A 596 -9.52 -14.20 -18.48
CA ARG A 596 -9.97 -13.00 -19.18
C ARG A 596 -9.88 -13.22 -20.68
N VAL A 597 -10.89 -12.76 -21.39
CA VAL A 597 -10.94 -12.81 -22.86
C VAL A 597 -11.57 -11.51 -23.37
N GLY A 598 -11.06 -11.01 -24.46
CA GLY A 598 -11.61 -9.81 -25.08
C GLY A 598 -11.12 -9.61 -26.50
N LEU A 599 -11.62 -8.55 -27.10
CA LEU A 599 -11.14 -8.10 -28.41
C LEU A 599 -10.14 -6.96 -28.20
N ASP A 600 -9.18 -6.86 -29.11
CA ASP A 600 -8.38 -5.66 -29.22
C ASP A 600 -9.26 -4.48 -29.68
N GLN A 601 -8.74 -3.28 -29.50
CA GLN A 601 -9.43 -2.06 -29.86
C GLN A 601 -9.81 -2.06 -31.34
N PHE A 602 -11.09 -1.86 -31.63
CA PHE A 602 -11.60 -1.72 -32.99
C PHE A 602 -12.49 -0.47 -33.14
N ASP A 603 -12.57 0.04 -34.35
CA ASP A 603 -13.41 1.21 -34.66
C ASP A 603 -14.88 0.77 -34.90
N ALA A 604 -15.79 1.33 -34.08
CA ALA A 604 -17.23 1.16 -34.19
C ALA A 604 -17.91 2.51 -34.54
N GLY A 605 -17.64 3.02 -35.73
CA GLY A 605 -18.23 4.30 -36.19
C GLY A 605 -17.65 5.54 -35.55
N GLY A 606 -16.33 5.57 -35.38
CA GLY A 606 -15.58 6.67 -34.75
C GLY A 606 -15.37 6.52 -33.25
N LEU A 607 -15.91 5.44 -32.66
CA LEU A 607 -15.62 5.03 -31.28
C LEU A 607 -14.64 3.86 -31.29
N LEU A 608 -13.57 3.98 -30.54
CA LEU A 608 -12.63 2.87 -30.32
C LEU A 608 -13.11 2.03 -29.15
N VAL A 609 -13.51 0.78 -29.40
CA VAL A 609 -14.16 -0.12 -28.43
C VAL A 609 -13.28 -1.32 -28.12
N THR A 610 -13.21 -1.71 -26.84
CA THR A 610 -12.46 -2.87 -26.34
C THR A 610 -13.34 -3.69 -25.40
N PRO A 611 -14.20 -4.61 -25.91
CA PRO A 611 -15.05 -5.44 -25.06
C PRO A 611 -14.26 -6.60 -24.44
N PHE A 612 -14.64 -6.97 -23.22
CA PHE A 612 -14.03 -8.11 -22.53
C PHE A 612 -15.00 -8.81 -21.57
N VAL A 613 -14.65 -10.04 -21.23
CA VAL A 613 -15.24 -10.83 -20.16
C VAL A 613 -14.11 -11.31 -19.25
N ALA A 614 -14.35 -11.26 -17.94
CA ALA A 614 -13.42 -11.75 -16.93
C ALA A 614 -14.16 -12.64 -15.94
N VAL A 615 -13.49 -13.71 -15.50
CA VAL A 615 -13.96 -14.62 -14.46
C VAL A 615 -12.84 -14.74 -13.43
N SER A 616 -13.13 -14.40 -12.17
CA SER A 616 -12.25 -14.64 -11.03
C SER A 616 -12.72 -15.87 -10.26
N ASN A 617 -11.79 -16.55 -9.59
CA ASN A 617 -12.08 -17.75 -8.79
C ASN A 617 -12.91 -18.81 -9.57
N VAL A 618 -12.39 -19.23 -10.73
CA VAL A 618 -13.07 -20.15 -11.67
C VAL A 618 -13.54 -21.45 -11.00
N PHE A 619 -12.87 -21.90 -9.94
CA PHE A 619 -13.18 -23.15 -9.24
C PHE A 619 -14.09 -22.96 -8.02
N ASP A 620 -14.62 -21.75 -7.79
CA ASP A 620 -15.49 -21.39 -6.63
C ASP A 620 -14.88 -21.83 -5.27
N VAL A 621 -13.58 -21.62 -5.13
CA VAL A 621 -12.86 -21.94 -3.89
C VAL A 621 -13.28 -20.97 -2.78
N THR A 622 -13.64 -21.51 -1.61
CA THR A 622 -13.81 -20.71 -0.41
C THR A 622 -12.44 -20.43 0.21
N TYR A 623 -12.11 -19.18 0.41
CA TYR A 623 -10.85 -18.75 1.02
C TYR A 623 -11.05 -17.53 1.93
N ASN A 624 -10.10 -17.30 2.85
CA ASN A 624 -10.15 -16.25 3.86
C ASN A 624 -8.99 -15.27 3.70
#